data_941a48958338ceaae453649f40ae7c8b
#
_entry.id   941a48958338ceaae453649f40ae7c8b
#
_cell.length_a   1.000
_cell.length_b   1.000
_cell.length_c   1.000
_cell.angle_alpha   90.00
_cell.angle_beta   90.00
_cell.angle_gamma   90.00
#
_symmetry.space_group_name_H-M   'P 1'
#
loop_
_entity.id
_entity.type
_entity.pdbx_description
1 polymer ?
#
loop_
_entity_poly.entity_id
_entity_poly.type
_entity_poly.pdbx_seq_one_letter_code
_entity_poly.pdbx_strand_id
1 'polypeptide(L)'
;MRKLLSIGVISVVLLSSCNSYNQVLKSTDYDYKYEVAKECYTAGQYTRAYQLLEELIMVMKGSDRAEESLFMLGMCYYNLHDYETASMYLDRYTKTYSKGEYTELARFYSGKASYMESPDPRLDQSPTYTAISQLQDFLDFYPYSDLREEVNDMLYELQNRLVQKEYDSAKLYYNLGDYTVNCIYGGSNYEACIITAENALKSFPYTRMREDLYMLILRCRYELAQRSVAEKSEERFRQTIDEYYGFKNEFPNSKYMKEADQIYKHSANKVKSENLEKE
;
A
#
# COMPACT_ATOMS: atom_id res chain seq x y z
N MET A 1 -25.67 15.18 49.00
CA MET A 1 -26.75 15.79 48.19
C MET A 1 -26.26 16.62 47.01
N ARG A 2 -25.27 17.54 47.16
CA ARG A 2 -24.77 18.36 46.03
C ARG A 2 -24.20 17.57 44.84
N LYS A 3 -23.49 16.45 45.05
CA LYS A 3 -22.93 15.62 43.98
C LYS A 3 -23.97 14.81 43.20
N LEU A 4 -25.09 14.44 43.84
CA LEU A 4 -26.19 13.74 43.15
C LEU A 4 -27.03 14.68 42.28
N LEU A 5 -27.14 15.97 42.67
CA LEU A 5 -27.83 16.97 41.87
C LEU A 5 -27.04 17.29 40.57
N SER A 6 -25.70 17.35 40.62
CA SER A 6 -24.87 17.58 39.43
C SER A 6 -24.93 16.44 38.40
N ILE A 7 -25.02 15.21 38.86
CA ILE A 7 -25.18 14.03 37.97
C ILE A 7 -26.57 14.04 37.30
N GLY A 8 -27.61 14.40 38.01
CA GLY A 8 -28.96 14.52 37.49
C GLY A 8 -29.12 15.58 36.39
N VAL A 9 -28.48 16.73 36.58
CA VAL A 9 -28.51 17.82 35.59
C VAL A 9 -27.77 17.46 34.32
N ILE A 10 -26.61 16.81 34.42
CA ILE A 10 -25.84 16.33 33.24
C ILE A 10 -26.64 15.28 32.46
N SER A 11 -27.34 14.37 33.16
CA SER A 11 -28.15 13.34 32.50
C SER A 11 -29.36 13.91 31.74
N VAL A 12 -30.00 14.96 32.25
CA VAL A 12 -31.13 15.63 31.57
C VAL A 12 -30.71 16.41 30.34
N VAL A 13 -29.53 17.02 30.35
CA VAL A 13 -28.99 17.77 29.19
C VAL A 13 -28.64 16.78 28.04
N LEU A 14 -28.15 15.59 28.35
CA LEU A 14 -27.85 14.57 27.35
C LEU A 14 -29.13 14.01 26.69
N LEU A 15 -30.22 13.86 27.41
CA LEU A 15 -31.48 13.36 26.89
C LEU A 15 -32.23 14.38 26.03
N SER A 16 -32.11 15.67 26.30
CA SER A 16 -32.72 16.73 25.47
C SER A 16 -32.02 16.88 24.11
N SER A 17 -30.70 16.65 24.03
CA SER A 17 -29.93 16.71 22.78
C SER A 17 -30.30 15.57 21.80
N CYS A 18 -30.66 14.37 22.29
CA CYS A 18 -31.11 13.27 21.42
C CYS A 18 -32.50 13.52 20.80
N ASN A 19 -33.40 14.17 21.53
CA ASN A 19 -34.76 14.41 21.04
C ASN A 19 -34.78 15.46 19.93
N SER A 20 -33.97 16.52 20.05
CA SER A 20 -33.88 17.56 19.03
C SER A 20 -33.29 17.03 17.72
N TYR A 21 -32.26 16.20 17.76
CA TYR A 21 -31.66 15.60 16.55
C TYR A 21 -32.65 14.67 15.82
N ASN A 22 -33.41 13.88 16.54
CA ASN A 22 -34.45 13.01 15.93
C ASN A 22 -35.56 13.82 15.21
N GLN A 23 -35.84 15.05 15.67
CA GLN A 23 -36.76 15.96 14.98
C GLN A 23 -36.14 16.46 13.64
N VAL A 24 -34.85 16.77 13.64
CA VAL A 24 -34.12 17.16 12.42
C VAL A 24 -34.10 16.02 11.40
N LEU A 25 -33.83 14.79 11.81
CA LEU A 25 -33.87 13.62 10.92
C LEU A 25 -35.22 13.47 10.18
N LYS A 26 -36.32 13.77 10.85
CA LYS A 26 -37.69 13.66 10.30
C LYS A 26 -38.14 14.94 9.60
N SER A 27 -37.39 16.02 9.65
CA SER A 27 -37.74 17.29 9.00
C SER A 27 -37.73 17.15 7.49
N THR A 28 -38.65 17.83 6.83
CA THR A 28 -38.67 18.05 5.37
C THR A 28 -38.10 19.40 4.97
N ASP A 29 -37.66 20.19 5.96
CA ASP A 29 -36.90 21.42 5.74
C ASP A 29 -35.44 21.05 5.47
N TYR A 30 -35.08 20.93 4.20
CA TYR A 30 -33.75 20.50 3.77
C TYR A 30 -32.71 21.59 3.97
N ASP A 31 -33.08 22.86 3.97
CA ASP A 31 -32.17 23.95 4.26
C ASP A 31 -31.76 23.92 5.73
N TYR A 32 -32.71 23.76 6.64
CA TYR A 32 -32.43 23.57 8.06
C TYR A 32 -31.62 22.29 8.32
N LYS A 33 -31.98 21.19 7.65
CA LYS A 33 -31.24 19.91 7.77
C LYS A 33 -29.80 20.04 7.34
N TYR A 34 -29.52 20.81 6.29
CA TYR A 34 -28.17 21.10 5.80
C TYR A 34 -27.35 21.90 6.83
N GLU A 35 -27.90 22.96 7.41
CA GLU A 35 -27.19 23.76 8.43
C GLU A 35 -26.85 22.89 9.66
N VAL A 36 -27.78 22.05 10.12
CA VAL A 36 -27.51 21.13 11.25
C VAL A 36 -26.47 20.06 10.88
N ALA A 37 -26.48 19.56 9.65
CA ALA A 37 -25.46 18.62 9.18
C ALA A 37 -24.06 19.26 9.20
N LYS A 38 -23.96 20.52 8.76
CA LYS A 38 -22.73 21.30 8.78
C LYS A 38 -22.25 21.60 10.21
N GLU A 39 -23.16 21.94 11.11
CA GLU A 39 -22.84 22.10 12.54
C GLU A 39 -22.33 20.79 13.16
N CYS A 40 -22.99 19.66 12.88
CA CYS A 40 -22.53 18.36 13.35
C CYS A 40 -21.15 18.01 12.78
N TYR A 41 -20.90 18.28 11.50
CA TYR A 41 -19.61 18.03 10.85
C TYR A 41 -18.49 18.85 11.50
N THR A 42 -18.69 20.16 11.67
CA THR A 42 -17.70 21.06 12.29
C THR A 42 -17.45 20.74 13.77
N ALA A 43 -18.47 20.22 14.46
CA ALA A 43 -18.36 19.76 15.85
C ALA A 43 -17.72 18.36 15.99
N GLY A 44 -17.30 17.70 14.87
CA GLY A 44 -16.73 16.36 14.88
C GLY A 44 -17.74 15.23 15.15
N GLN A 45 -19.06 15.54 15.10
CA GLN A 45 -20.14 14.57 15.28
C GLN A 45 -20.45 13.84 13.96
N TYR A 46 -19.43 13.19 13.37
CA TYR A 46 -19.47 12.64 12.02
C TYR A 46 -20.61 11.63 11.82
N THR A 47 -20.93 10.82 12.84
CA THR A 47 -22.05 9.87 12.79
C THR A 47 -23.40 10.57 12.58
N ARG A 48 -23.61 11.73 13.21
CA ARG A 48 -24.84 12.50 13.03
C ARG A 48 -24.82 13.26 11.70
N ALA A 49 -23.65 13.78 11.31
CA ALA A 49 -23.52 14.52 10.07
C ALA A 49 -23.81 13.62 8.85
N TYR A 50 -23.20 12.41 8.74
CA TYR A 50 -23.42 11.58 7.57
C TYR A 50 -24.86 11.13 7.41
N GLN A 51 -25.59 10.82 8.50
CA GLN A 51 -26.99 10.43 8.44
C GLN A 51 -27.90 11.50 7.80
N LEU A 52 -27.59 12.78 8.01
CA LEU A 52 -28.29 13.88 7.37
C LEU A 52 -27.81 14.10 5.93
N LEU A 53 -26.49 13.99 5.70
CA LEU A 53 -25.87 14.25 4.41
C LEU A 53 -26.26 13.22 3.35
N GLU A 54 -26.44 11.95 3.70
CA GLU A 54 -26.88 10.90 2.76
C GLU A 54 -28.21 11.23 2.09
N GLU A 55 -29.16 11.80 2.83
CA GLU A 55 -30.43 12.25 2.25
C GLU A 55 -30.23 13.54 1.44
N LEU A 56 -29.45 14.48 1.94
CA LEU A 56 -29.22 15.78 1.32
C LEU A 56 -28.58 15.67 -0.07
N ILE A 57 -27.58 14.80 -0.26
CA ILE A 57 -26.94 14.61 -1.56
C ILE A 57 -27.91 14.08 -2.65
N MET A 58 -29.00 13.45 -2.22
CA MET A 58 -30.03 12.94 -3.14
C MET A 58 -31.07 14.03 -3.48
N VAL A 59 -31.51 14.77 -2.47
CA VAL A 59 -32.62 15.74 -2.60
C VAL A 59 -32.15 17.05 -3.19
N MET A 60 -30.96 17.53 -2.79
CA MET A 60 -30.41 18.84 -3.21
C MET A 60 -29.59 18.76 -4.50
N LYS A 61 -29.70 17.67 -5.26
CA LYS A 61 -28.92 17.44 -6.48
C LYS A 61 -29.00 18.64 -7.44
N GLY A 62 -27.85 19.18 -7.83
CA GLY A 62 -27.74 20.30 -8.75
C GLY A 62 -27.69 21.67 -8.06
N SER A 63 -27.72 21.74 -6.73
CA SER A 63 -27.46 22.96 -5.97
C SER A 63 -26.01 23.01 -5.47
N ASP A 64 -25.52 24.22 -5.13
CA ASP A 64 -24.19 24.41 -4.53
C ASP A 64 -24.06 23.66 -3.19
N ARG A 65 -25.17 23.53 -2.44
CA ARG A 65 -25.22 22.77 -1.20
C ARG A 65 -25.03 21.27 -1.40
N ALA A 66 -25.43 20.72 -2.54
CA ALA A 66 -25.19 19.32 -2.86
C ALA A 66 -23.70 19.03 -3.06
N GLU A 67 -22.95 19.97 -3.62
CA GLU A 67 -21.50 19.87 -3.78
C GLU A 67 -20.81 19.76 -2.41
N GLU A 68 -21.02 20.74 -1.52
CA GLU A 68 -20.44 20.74 -0.18
C GLU A 68 -20.90 19.52 0.64
N SER A 69 -22.19 19.14 0.53
CA SER A 69 -22.72 17.96 1.22
C SER A 69 -22.04 16.68 0.82
N LEU A 70 -21.74 16.49 -0.47
CA LEU A 70 -21.06 15.30 -0.97
C LEU A 70 -19.60 15.22 -0.47
N PHE A 71 -18.91 16.35 -0.44
CA PHE A 71 -17.56 16.43 0.13
C PHE A 71 -17.57 16.12 1.63
N MET A 72 -18.44 16.81 2.41
CA MET A 72 -18.57 16.57 3.85
C MET A 72 -18.94 15.11 4.15
N LEU A 73 -19.78 14.49 3.33
CA LEU A 73 -20.17 13.08 3.51
C LEU A 73 -18.93 12.16 3.38
N GLY A 74 -18.13 12.33 2.32
CA GLY A 74 -16.89 11.59 2.16
C GLY A 74 -15.93 11.79 3.33
N MET A 75 -15.81 13.04 3.81
CA MET A 75 -14.96 13.36 4.97
C MET A 75 -15.52 12.82 6.29
N CYS A 76 -16.83 12.69 6.45
CA CYS A 76 -17.41 12.03 7.61
C CYS A 76 -16.97 10.57 7.68
N TYR A 77 -17.08 9.82 6.59
CA TYR A 77 -16.64 8.44 6.52
C TYR A 77 -15.13 8.31 6.74
N TYR A 78 -14.33 9.23 6.18
CA TYR A 78 -12.88 9.26 6.41
C TYR A 78 -12.54 9.40 7.90
N ASN A 79 -13.19 10.34 8.61
CA ASN A 79 -12.97 10.56 10.03
C ASN A 79 -13.54 9.45 10.93
N LEU A 80 -14.50 8.68 10.42
CA LEU A 80 -15.03 7.49 11.08
C LEU A 80 -14.19 6.23 10.78
N HIS A 81 -13.10 6.37 10.00
CA HIS A 81 -12.21 5.28 9.57
C HIS A 81 -12.90 4.24 8.65
N ASP A 82 -14.00 4.58 8.04
CA ASP A 82 -14.61 3.82 6.94
C ASP A 82 -14.01 4.32 5.62
N TYR A 83 -12.77 3.89 5.36
CA TYR A 83 -11.98 4.41 4.26
C TYR A 83 -12.47 3.96 2.90
N GLU A 84 -13.04 2.75 2.79
CA GLU A 84 -13.63 2.25 1.55
C GLU A 84 -14.78 3.16 1.10
N THR A 85 -15.74 3.42 2.01
CA THR A 85 -16.88 4.29 1.74
C THR A 85 -16.44 5.74 1.52
N ALA A 86 -15.45 6.22 2.27
CA ALA A 86 -14.87 7.56 2.09
C ALA A 86 -14.28 7.74 0.69
N SER A 87 -13.43 6.80 0.25
CA SER A 87 -12.83 6.84 -1.09
C SER A 87 -13.90 6.86 -2.18
N MET A 88 -14.95 6.03 -2.04
CA MET A 88 -16.05 5.98 -2.99
C MET A 88 -16.79 7.32 -3.13
N TYR A 89 -17.14 7.98 -2.01
CA TYR A 89 -17.87 9.27 -2.06
C TYR A 89 -16.98 10.41 -2.54
N LEU A 90 -15.70 10.44 -2.15
CA LEU A 90 -14.74 11.45 -2.58
C LEU A 90 -14.38 11.30 -4.07
N ASP A 91 -14.22 10.08 -4.57
CA ASP A 91 -14.05 9.83 -6.01
C ASP A 91 -15.32 10.24 -6.80
N ARG A 92 -16.51 9.91 -6.28
CA ARG A 92 -17.77 10.40 -6.86
C ARG A 92 -17.83 11.92 -6.89
N TYR A 93 -17.33 12.62 -5.87
CA TYR A 93 -17.24 14.08 -5.85
C TYR A 93 -16.40 14.58 -7.02
N THR A 94 -15.19 14.05 -7.22
CA THR A 94 -14.28 14.51 -8.28
C THR A 94 -14.84 14.30 -9.69
N LYS A 95 -15.65 13.24 -9.88
CA LYS A 95 -16.33 12.93 -11.14
C LYS A 95 -17.54 13.82 -11.39
N THR A 96 -18.24 14.20 -10.32
CA THR A 96 -19.47 15.01 -10.42
C THR A 96 -19.15 16.50 -10.50
N TYR A 97 -18.21 16.96 -9.70
CA TYR A 97 -17.82 18.37 -9.54
C TYR A 97 -16.34 18.56 -9.89
N SER A 98 -15.97 18.29 -11.16
CA SER A 98 -14.59 18.31 -11.63
C SER A 98 -13.89 19.68 -11.56
N LYS A 99 -14.64 20.75 -11.32
CA LYS A 99 -14.15 22.14 -11.13
C LYS A 99 -14.67 22.74 -9.82
N GLY A 100 -15.14 21.90 -8.90
CA GLY A 100 -15.66 22.31 -7.62
C GLY A 100 -14.58 22.81 -6.67
N GLU A 101 -15.01 23.52 -5.64
CA GLU A 101 -14.12 24.13 -4.63
C GLU A 101 -13.24 23.10 -3.94
N TYR A 102 -13.77 21.91 -3.67
CA TYR A 102 -13.08 20.84 -2.92
C TYR A 102 -12.46 19.76 -3.80
N THR A 103 -12.36 19.96 -5.13
CA THR A 103 -11.95 18.89 -6.06
C THR A 103 -10.53 18.39 -5.77
N GLU A 104 -9.59 19.28 -5.48
CA GLU A 104 -8.23 18.91 -5.10
C GLU A 104 -8.20 18.09 -3.81
N LEU A 105 -8.86 18.58 -2.76
CA LEU A 105 -8.94 17.90 -1.48
C LEU A 105 -9.67 16.55 -1.58
N ALA A 106 -10.77 16.52 -2.34
CA ALA A 106 -11.52 15.28 -2.55
C ALA A 106 -10.68 14.21 -3.26
N ARG A 107 -9.90 14.59 -4.27
CA ARG A 107 -8.99 13.68 -4.97
C ARG A 107 -7.87 13.20 -4.03
N PHE A 108 -7.28 14.10 -3.25
CA PHE A 108 -6.28 13.76 -2.26
C PHE A 108 -6.81 12.78 -1.21
N TYR A 109 -7.94 13.11 -0.58
CA TYR A 109 -8.50 12.27 0.47
C TYR A 109 -9.08 10.94 -0.07
N SER A 110 -9.53 10.89 -1.32
CA SER A 110 -9.89 9.62 -1.98
C SER A 110 -8.69 8.69 -2.07
N GLY A 111 -7.55 9.18 -2.59
CA GLY A 111 -6.32 8.41 -2.66
C GLY A 111 -5.77 8.05 -1.28
N LYS A 112 -5.82 8.99 -0.32
CA LYS A 112 -5.36 8.74 1.06
C LYS A 112 -6.23 7.72 1.79
N ALA A 113 -7.56 7.71 1.58
CA ALA A 113 -8.45 6.70 2.12
C ALA A 113 -8.10 5.31 1.56
N SER A 114 -7.90 5.19 0.25
CA SER A 114 -7.46 3.94 -0.37
C SER A 114 -6.07 3.49 0.11
N TYR A 115 -5.15 4.43 0.40
CA TYR A 115 -3.88 4.13 1.03
C TYR A 115 -4.06 3.52 2.42
N MET A 116 -4.99 4.06 3.23
CA MET A 116 -5.31 3.51 4.56
C MET A 116 -5.96 2.13 4.49
N GLU A 117 -6.68 1.81 3.42
CA GLU A 117 -7.26 0.49 3.14
C GLU A 117 -6.25 -0.54 2.62
N SER A 118 -5.09 -0.11 2.17
CA SER A 118 -4.06 -1.02 1.64
C SER A 118 -3.61 -2.02 2.70
N PRO A 119 -3.79 -3.34 2.46
CA PRO A 119 -3.60 -4.38 3.46
C PRO A 119 -2.12 -4.74 3.68
N ASP A 120 -1.89 -5.67 4.65
CA ASP A 120 -0.58 -6.32 4.83
C ASP A 120 -0.08 -6.92 3.50
N PRO A 121 1.23 -6.85 3.20
CA PRO A 121 1.81 -7.37 1.95
C PRO A 121 1.46 -8.83 1.61
N ARG A 122 1.16 -9.66 2.60
CA ARG A 122 0.82 -11.09 2.42
C ARG A 122 -0.60 -11.32 1.90
N LEU A 123 -1.45 -10.30 1.98
CA LEU A 123 -2.84 -10.38 1.52
C LEU A 123 -2.97 -10.01 0.04
N ASP A 124 -4.20 -9.98 -0.47
CA ASP A 124 -4.48 -9.48 -1.81
C ASP A 124 -4.16 -7.98 -1.89
N GLN A 125 -3.39 -7.59 -2.90
CA GLN A 125 -2.90 -6.22 -3.09
C GLN A 125 -3.74 -5.40 -4.08
N SER A 126 -4.92 -5.88 -4.47
CA SER A 126 -5.83 -5.12 -5.35
C SER A 126 -6.15 -3.73 -4.80
N PRO A 127 -6.44 -3.55 -3.48
CA PRO A 127 -6.63 -2.21 -2.90
C PRO A 127 -5.37 -1.34 -2.99
N THR A 128 -4.17 -1.92 -2.87
CA THR A 128 -2.90 -1.20 -3.00
C THR A 128 -2.72 -0.62 -4.41
N TYR A 129 -3.04 -1.37 -5.46
CA TYR A 129 -3.00 -0.87 -6.84
C TYR A 129 -4.03 0.24 -7.07
N THR A 130 -5.23 0.13 -6.48
CA THR A 130 -6.25 1.20 -6.53
C THR A 130 -5.72 2.48 -5.89
N ALA A 131 -5.11 2.39 -4.70
CA ALA A 131 -4.52 3.53 -4.01
C ALA A 131 -3.40 4.19 -4.83
N ILE A 132 -2.49 3.39 -5.42
CA ILE A 132 -1.42 3.90 -6.30
C ILE A 132 -2.02 4.66 -7.48
N SER A 133 -3.03 4.09 -8.16
CA SER A 133 -3.67 4.75 -9.30
C SER A 133 -4.29 6.09 -8.91
N GLN A 134 -5.04 6.15 -7.82
CA GLN A 134 -5.69 7.39 -7.36
C GLN A 134 -4.69 8.47 -6.93
N LEU A 135 -3.60 8.07 -6.26
CA LEU A 135 -2.55 8.99 -5.85
C LEU A 135 -1.72 9.50 -7.05
N GLN A 136 -1.49 8.67 -8.06
CA GLN A 136 -0.87 9.10 -9.32
C GLN A 136 -1.78 10.07 -10.08
N ASP A 137 -3.08 9.79 -10.18
CA ASP A 137 -4.06 10.69 -10.75
C ASP A 137 -4.05 12.06 -10.05
N PHE A 138 -3.89 12.08 -8.70
CA PHE A 138 -3.74 13.34 -7.98
C PHE A 138 -2.53 14.15 -8.46
N LEU A 139 -1.36 13.52 -8.59
CA LEU A 139 -0.14 14.20 -9.05
C LEU A 139 -0.26 14.70 -10.49
N ASP A 140 -0.95 13.96 -11.36
CA ASP A 140 -1.18 14.34 -12.75
C ASP A 140 -2.08 15.57 -12.87
N PHE A 141 -3.14 15.66 -12.04
CA PHE A 141 -4.04 16.80 -12.02
C PHE A 141 -3.47 18.02 -11.27
N TYR A 142 -2.68 17.79 -10.23
CA TYR A 142 -2.17 18.83 -9.32
C TYR A 142 -0.64 18.71 -9.13
N PRO A 143 0.18 18.88 -10.19
CA PRO A 143 1.63 18.68 -10.13
C PRO A 143 2.36 19.69 -9.25
N TYR A 144 1.71 20.80 -8.92
CA TYR A 144 2.25 21.89 -8.09
C TYR A 144 1.55 22.04 -6.74
N SER A 145 0.75 21.06 -6.33
CA SER A 145 0.06 21.05 -5.03
C SER A 145 1.06 21.00 -3.87
N ASP A 146 0.73 21.68 -2.78
CA ASP A 146 1.47 21.60 -1.51
C ASP A 146 1.39 20.19 -0.88
N LEU A 147 0.40 19.38 -1.28
CA LEU A 147 0.21 17.99 -0.82
C LEU A 147 1.06 16.97 -1.60
N ARG A 148 1.79 17.42 -2.63
CA ARG A 148 2.57 16.55 -3.52
C ARG A 148 3.61 15.71 -2.77
N GLU A 149 4.29 16.27 -1.77
CA GLU A 149 5.31 15.55 -1.00
C GLU A 149 4.69 14.40 -0.22
N GLU A 150 3.59 14.66 0.49
CA GLU A 150 2.85 13.63 1.22
C GLU A 150 2.34 12.52 0.30
N VAL A 151 1.86 12.86 -0.91
CA VAL A 151 1.41 11.87 -1.91
C VAL A 151 2.57 11.00 -2.40
N ASN A 152 3.74 11.59 -2.66
CA ASN A 152 4.93 10.83 -3.05
C ASN A 152 5.39 9.85 -1.95
N ASP A 153 5.31 10.27 -0.67
CA ASP A 153 5.65 9.40 0.46
C ASP A 153 4.69 8.21 0.55
N MET A 154 3.38 8.44 0.39
CA MET A 154 2.38 7.36 0.34
C MET A 154 2.62 6.41 -0.84
N LEU A 155 2.89 6.92 -2.02
CA LEU A 155 3.21 6.11 -3.21
C LEU A 155 4.46 5.26 -2.98
N TYR A 156 5.51 5.83 -2.40
CA TYR A 156 6.73 5.10 -2.07
C TYR A 156 6.45 3.97 -1.07
N GLU A 157 5.64 4.22 -0.05
CA GLU A 157 5.27 3.18 0.93
C GLU A 157 4.44 2.06 0.30
N LEU A 158 3.44 2.40 -0.54
CA LEU A 158 2.63 1.40 -1.25
C LEU A 158 3.49 0.53 -2.19
N GLN A 159 4.43 1.14 -2.92
CA GLN A 159 5.38 0.41 -3.75
C GLN A 159 6.24 -0.54 -2.90
N ASN A 160 6.70 -0.11 -1.73
CA ASN A 160 7.46 -0.99 -0.83
C ASN A 160 6.62 -2.15 -0.28
N ARG A 161 5.29 -1.99 -0.08
CA ARG A 161 4.39 -3.10 0.27
C ARG A 161 4.32 -4.14 -0.86
N LEU A 162 4.22 -3.70 -2.11
CA LEU A 162 4.24 -4.62 -3.27
C LEU A 162 5.57 -5.36 -3.38
N VAL A 163 6.69 -4.65 -3.23
CA VAL A 163 8.03 -5.27 -3.23
C VAL A 163 8.19 -6.26 -2.09
N GLN A 164 7.66 -5.95 -0.90
CA GLN A 164 7.70 -6.88 0.24
C GLN A 164 7.00 -8.20 -0.11
N LYS A 165 5.85 -8.14 -0.79
CA LYS A 165 5.15 -9.34 -1.27
C LYS A 165 6.01 -10.18 -2.22
N GLU A 166 6.64 -9.52 -3.19
CA GLU A 166 7.53 -10.20 -4.15
C GLU A 166 8.76 -10.81 -3.46
N TYR A 167 9.35 -10.08 -2.51
CA TYR A 167 10.46 -10.60 -1.70
C TYR A 167 10.05 -11.81 -0.87
N ASP A 168 8.90 -11.76 -0.20
CA ASP A 168 8.39 -12.87 0.61
C ASP A 168 8.09 -14.10 -0.27
N SER A 169 7.59 -13.88 -1.50
CA SER A 169 7.36 -14.92 -2.50
C SER A 169 8.68 -15.54 -2.98
N ALA A 170 9.67 -14.71 -3.33
CA ALA A 170 11.00 -15.19 -3.72
C ALA A 170 11.67 -15.96 -2.58
N LYS A 171 11.59 -15.44 -1.35
CA LYS A 171 12.14 -16.11 -0.16
C LYS A 171 11.44 -17.44 0.15
N LEU A 172 10.14 -17.56 -0.13
CA LEU A 172 9.43 -18.83 -0.01
C LEU A 172 10.03 -19.86 -0.98
N TYR A 173 10.26 -19.50 -2.24
CA TYR A 173 10.92 -20.39 -3.20
C TYR A 173 12.33 -20.79 -2.74
N TYR A 174 13.12 -19.84 -2.23
CA TYR A 174 14.43 -20.15 -1.64
C TYR A 174 14.33 -21.19 -0.50
N ASN A 175 13.39 -21.00 0.42
CA ASN A 175 13.18 -21.88 1.55
C ASN A 175 12.65 -23.28 1.15
N LEU A 176 11.89 -23.37 0.06
CA LEU A 176 11.46 -24.65 -0.51
C LEU A 176 12.64 -25.44 -1.08
N GLY A 177 13.65 -24.76 -1.62
CA GLY A 177 14.90 -25.38 -2.07
C GLY A 177 14.67 -26.55 -3.00
N ASP A 178 15.09 -27.76 -2.59
CA ASP A 178 14.99 -29.01 -3.36
C ASP A 178 13.66 -29.74 -3.13
N TYR A 179 12.64 -29.12 -2.58
CA TYR A 179 11.36 -29.77 -2.36
C TYR A 179 10.75 -30.24 -3.70
N THR A 180 10.74 -31.55 -3.88
CA THR A 180 10.56 -32.21 -5.18
C THR A 180 9.19 -32.06 -5.80
N VAL A 181 8.14 -31.80 -5.02
CA VAL A 181 6.77 -31.69 -5.53
C VAL A 181 6.63 -30.54 -6.55
N ASN A 182 7.40 -29.46 -6.38
CA ASN A 182 7.39 -28.33 -7.32
C ASN A 182 8.32 -28.53 -8.52
N CYS A 183 9.16 -29.58 -8.51
CA CYS A 183 10.20 -29.83 -9.52
C CYS A 183 9.86 -31.03 -10.42
N ILE A 184 8.68 -31.64 -10.32
CA ILE A 184 8.26 -32.84 -11.06
C ILE A 184 8.37 -32.66 -12.58
N TYR A 185 8.22 -31.45 -13.09
CA TYR A 185 8.29 -31.12 -14.51
C TYR A 185 9.61 -30.47 -14.93
N GLY A 186 10.68 -30.62 -14.14
CA GLY A 186 12.03 -30.15 -14.47
C GLY A 186 12.31 -28.68 -14.05
N GLY A 187 11.44 -28.03 -13.25
CA GLY A 187 11.69 -26.72 -12.68
C GLY A 187 12.58 -26.79 -11.43
N SER A 188 13.08 -25.64 -11.00
CA SER A 188 13.82 -25.46 -9.75
C SER A 188 13.22 -24.32 -8.93
N ASN A 189 13.01 -24.55 -7.62
CA ASN A 189 12.58 -23.46 -6.72
C ASN A 189 13.63 -22.34 -6.65
N TYR A 190 14.92 -22.65 -6.78
CA TYR A 190 15.96 -21.62 -6.85
C TYR A 190 15.86 -20.77 -8.12
N GLU A 191 15.54 -21.38 -9.28
CA GLU A 191 15.28 -20.62 -10.51
C GLU A 191 14.03 -19.75 -10.38
N ALA A 192 12.95 -20.28 -9.79
CA ALA A 192 11.74 -19.50 -9.51
C ALA A 192 12.03 -18.31 -8.58
N CYS A 193 12.86 -18.53 -7.54
CA CYS A 193 13.31 -17.45 -6.65
C CYS A 193 14.05 -16.35 -7.43
N ILE A 194 15.03 -16.71 -8.26
CA ILE A 194 15.82 -15.77 -9.06
C ILE A 194 14.89 -14.95 -9.95
N ILE A 195 14.03 -15.60 -10.72
CA ILE A 195 13.08 -14.93 -11.64
C ILE A 195 12.17 -13.97 -10.88
N THR A 196 11.61 -14.38 -9.74
CA THR A 196 10.73 -13.54 -8.93
C THR A 196 11.48 -12.31 -8.40
N ALA A 197 12.69 -12.51 -7.86
CA ALA A 197 13.50 -11.42 -7.33
C ALA A 197 13.99 -10.44 -8.44
N GLU A 198 14.41 -10.95 -9.60
CA GLU A 198 14.80 -10.15 -10.77
C GLU A 198 13.60 -9.31 -11.29
N ASN A 199 12.41 -9.91 -11.37
CA ASN A 199 11.19 -9.20 -11.75
C ASN A 199 10.83 -8.08 -10.74
N ALA A 200 10.99 -8.34 -9.45
CA ALA A 200 10.78 -7.33 -8.41
C ALA A 200 11.76 -6.14 -8.58
N LEU A 201 13.05 -6.42 -8.80
CA LEU A 201 14.07 -5.40 -9.05
C LEU A 201 13.79 -4.58 -10.31
N LYS A 202 13.29 -5.22 -11.37
CA LYS A 202 12.93 -4.58 -12.63
C LYS A 202 11.70 -3.67 -12.49
N SER A 203 10.68 -4.13 -11.75
CA SER A 203 9.44 -3.38 -11.53
C SER A 203 9.61 -2.23 -10.54
N PHE A 204 10.52 -2.38 -9.57
CA PHE A 204 10.73 -1.44 -8.47
C PHE A 204 12.22 -1.13 -8.28
N PRO A 205 12.87 -0.42 -9.22
CA PRO A 205 14.32 -0.23 -9.24
C PRO A 205 14.87 0.56 -8.06
N TYR A 206 14.03 1.39 -7.41
CA TYR A 206 14.42 2.26 -6.29
C TYR A 206 13.95 1.75 -4.93
N THR A 207 13.56 0.48 -4.84
CA THR A 207 13.10 -0.11 -3.58
C THR A 207 14.21 -0.14 -2.52
N ARG A 208 13.82 0.06 -1.25
CA ARG A 208 14.71 -0.14 -0.10
C ARG A 208 15.15 -1.60 0.10
N MET A 209 14.47 -2.56 -0.53
CA MET A 209 14.78 -4.00 -0.45
C MET A 209 15.77 -4.47 -1.51
N ARG A 210 16.35 -3.54 -2.27
CA ARG A 210 17.24 -3.84 -3.39
C ARG A 210 18.43 -4.72 -2.95
N GLU A 211 19.10 -4.37 -1.85
CA GLU A 211 20.19 -5.13 -1.29
C GLU A 211 19.79 -6.56 -0.89
N ASP A 212 18.66 -6.71 -0.21
CA ASP A 212 18.15 -8.00 0.23
C ASP A 212 17.75 -8.91 -0.95
N LEU A 213 17.17 -8.33 -2.01
CA LEU A 213 16.82 -9.05 -3.26
C LEU A 213 18.06 -9.53 -4.02
N TYR A 214 19.09 -8.67 -4.20
CA TYR A 214 20.35 -9.07 -4.83
C TYR A 214 21.05 -10.17 -4.05
N MET A 215 21.09 -10.06 -2.72
CA MET A 215 21.68 -11.12 -1.91
C MET A 215 20.90 -12.44 -1.99
N LEU A 216 19.57 -12.36 -2.10
CA LEU A 216 18.73 -13.55 -2.29
C LEU A 216 19.00 -14.24 -3.64
N ILE A 217 19.17 -13.45 -4.72
CA ILE A 217 19.56 -13.96 -6.04
C ILE A 217 20.92 -14.65 -5.96
N LEU A 218 21.93 -14.01 -5.34
CA LEU A 218 23.26 -14.59 -5.20
C LEU A 218 23.23 -15.93 -4.45
N ARG A 219 22.46 -16.02 -3.36
CA ARG A 219 22.24 -17.28 -2.62
C ARG A 219 21.62 -18.35 -3.52
N CYS A 220 20.56 -18.00 -4.26
CA CYS A 220 19.89 -18.96 -5.14
C CYS A 220 20.78 -19.46 -6.27
N ARG A 221 21.56 -18.57 -6.90
CA ARG A 221 22.53 -18.99 -7.95
C ARG A 221 23.59 -19.92 -7.37
N TYR A 222 24.08 -19.66 -6.18
CA TYR A 222 25.05 -20.51 -5.50
C TYR A 222 24.47 -21.90 -5.16
N GLU A 223 23.26 -21.96 -4.59
CA GLU A 223 22.58 -23.22 -4.27
C GLU A 223 22.31 -24.04 -5.54
N LEU A 224 21.88 -23.36 -6.62
CA LEU A 224 21.63 -23.98 -7.91
C LEU A 224 22.92 -24.54 -8.52
N ALA A 225 24.05 -23.83 -8.39
CA ALA A 225 25.35 -24.30 -8.86
C ALA A 225 25.83 -25.56 -8.12
N GLN A 226 25.69 -25.57 -6.78
CA GLN A 226 26.08 -26.73 -5.95
C GLN A 226 25.30 -28.01 -6.26
N ARG A 227 24.05 -27.88 -6.67
CA ARG A 227 23.15 -29.03 -6.97
C ARG A 227 23.09 -29.39 -8.44
N SER A 228 23.93 -28.76 -9.25
CA SER A 228 23.96 -29.01 -10.68
C SER A 228 24.65 -30.33 -11.02
N VAL A 229 24.20 -30.93 -12.11
CA VAL A 229 24.97 -32.02 -12.76
C VAL A 229 26.33 -31.51 -13.25
N ALA A 230 27.33 -32.36 -13.34
CA ALA A 230 28.71 -31.99 -13.65
C ALA A 230 28.83 -31.12 -14.92
N GLU A 231 28.03 -31.43 -15.95
CA GLU A 231 28.07 -30.73 -17.25
C GLU A 231 27.65 -29.25 -17.15
N LYS A 232 26.85 -28.86 -16.14
CA LYS A 232 26.35 -27.51 -15.93
C LYS A 232 26.99 -26.79 -14.72
N SER A 233 27.74 -27.50 -13.93
CA SER A 233 28.29 -27.03 -12.66
C SER A 233 29.21 -25.82 -12.87
N GLU A 234 30.21 -25.96 -13.76
CA GLU A 234 31.18 -24.89 -14.03
C GLU A 234 30.50 -23.59 -14.50
N GLU A 235 29.58 -23.67 -15.46
CA GLU A 235 28.85 -22.53 -15.99
C GLU A 235 28.08 -21.81 -14.90
N ARG A 236 27.37 -22.56 -14.04
CA ARG A 236 26.57 -22.00 -12.95
C ARG A 236 27.42 -21.38 -11.85
N PHE A 237 28.60 -21.95 -11.54
CA PHE A 237 29.53 -21.29 -10.63
C PHE A 237 30.12 -20.01 -11.23
N ARG A 238 30.36 -19.94 -12.54
CA ARG A 238 30.76 -18.68 -13.22
C ARG A 238 29.65 -17.62 -13.11
N GLN A 239 28.40 -17.98 -13.37
CA GLN A 239 27.25 -17.09 -13.17
C GLN A 239 27.13 -16.60 -11.74
N THR A 240 27.43 -17.44 -10.74
CA THR A 240 27.46 -17.05 -9.32
C THR A 240 28.57 -16.03 -9.03
N ILE A 241 29.73 -16.18 -9.67
CA ILE A 241 30.86 -15.24 -9.57
C ILE A 241 30.47 -13.88 -10.20
N ASP A 242 29.83 -13.86 -11.35
CA ASP A 242 29.37 -12.66 -12.02
C ASP A 242 28.34 -11.91 -11.14
N GLU A 243 27.39 -12.63 -10.56
CA GLU A 243 26.40 -12.09 -9.63
C GLU A 243 27.06 -11.49 -8.36
N TYR A 244 28.08 -12.16 -7.80
CA TYR A 244 28.86 -11.60 -6.69
C TYR A 244 29.51 -10.28 -7.05
N TYR A 245 30.12 -10.16 -8.21
CA TYR A 245 30.71 -8.87 -8.62
C TYR A 245 29.68 -7.79 -8.83
N GLY A 246 28.52 -8.13 -9.39
CA GLY A 246 27.37 -7.22 -9.46
C GLY A 246 26.96 -6.71 -8.09
N PHE A 247 26.73 -7.63 -7.14
CA PHE A 247 26.39 -7.31 -5.76
C PHE A 247 27.44 -6.43 -5.08
N LYS A 248 28.70 -6.81 -5.17
CA LYS A 248 29.81 -6.07 -4.53
C LYS A 248 30.00 -4.67 -5.09
N ASN A 249 29.81 -4.49 -6.41
CA ASN A 249 29.90 -3.18 -7.04
C ASN A 249 28.78 -2.24 -6.60
N GLU A 250 27.58 -2.77 -6.46
CA GLU A 250 26.41 -1.98 -6.06
C GLU A 250 26.36 -1.72 -4.54
N PHE A 251 26.78 -2.71 -3.74
CA PHE A 251 26.71 -2.67 -2.26
C PHE A 251 28.07 -2.97 -1.59
N PRO A 252 29.10 -2.15 -1.81
CA PRO A 252 30.46 -2.42 -1.30
C PRO A 252 30.55 -2.49 0.23
N ASN A 253 29.62 -1.82 0.94
CA ASN A 253 29.55 -1.78 2.41
C ASN A 253 28.37 -2.60 2.96
N SER A 254 27.89 -3.59 2.22
CA SER A 254 26.75 -4.43 2.60
C SER A 254 27.01 -5.18 3.90
N LYS A 255 25.95 -5.29 4.73
CA LYS A 255 25.91 -6.21 5.89
C LYS A 255 26.14 -7.68 5.49
N TYR A 256 25.91 -8.02 4.21
CA TYR A 256 26.05 -9.36 3.66
C TYR A 256 27.43 -9.63 3.04
N MET A 257 28.34 -8.67 2.98
CA MET A 257 29.64 -8.84 2.29
C MET A 257 30.43 -10.05 2.75
N LYS A 258 30.44 -10.33 4.05
CA LYS A 258 31.16 -11.52 4.59
C LYS A 258 30.62 -12.83 4.00
N GLU A 259 29.31 -12.95 3.87
CA GLU A 259 28.65 -14.12 3.28
C GLU A 259 28.88 -14.17 1.76
N ALA A 260 28.73 -13.05 1.08
CA ALA A 260 28.98 -12.95 -0.35
C ALA A 260 30.43 -13.31 -0.71
N ASP A 261 31.42 -12.86 0.07
CA ASP A 261 32.84 -13.23 -0.11
C ASP A 261 33.08 -14.74 0.10
N GLN A 262 32.36 -15.39 1.00
CA GLN A 262 32.44 -16.83 1.20
C GLN A 262 31.89 -17.62 -0.01
N ILE A 263 30.72 -17.18 -0.53
CA ILE A 263 30.12 -17.73 -1.73
C ILE A 263 31.09 -17.60 -2.92
N TYR A 264 31.67 -16.41 -3.11
CA TYR A 264 32.65 -16.17 -4.16
C TYR A 264 33.87 -17.09 -4.06
N LYS A 265 34.51 -17.18 -2.87
CA LYS A 265 35.70 -18.03 -2.67
C LYS A 265 35.42 -19.48 -2.99
N HIS A 266 34.27 -20.00 -2.55
CA HIS A 266 33.90 -21.38 -2.84
C HIS A 266 33.66 -21.58 -4.35
N SER A 267 32.90 -20.71 -4.99
CA SER A 267 32.61 -20.76 -6.42
C SER A 267 33.88 -20.68 -7.28
N ALA A 268 34.81 -19.79 -6.93
CA ALA A 268 36.09 -19.63 -7.63
C ALA A 268 36.98 -20.87 -7.50
N ASN A 269 36.98 -21.54 -6.34
CA ASN A 269 37.74 -22.77 -6.15
C ASN A 269 37.16 -23.94 -6.97
N LYS A 270 35.82 -24.02 -7.08
CA LYS A 270 35.14 -25.03 -7.89
C LYS A 270 35.46 -24.88 -9.38
N VAL A 271 35.38 -23.65 -9.92
CA VAL A 271 35.75 -23.37 -11.31
C VAL A 271 37.22 -23.74 -11.58
N LYS A 272 38.15 -23.50 -10.64
CA LYS A 272 39.56 -23.86 -10.79
C LYS A 272 39.77 -25.37 -10.81
N SER A 273 39.13 -26.15 -9.91
CA SER A 273 39.25 -27.59 -9.82
C SER A 273 38.72 -28.27 -11.06
N GLU A 274 37.58 -27.83 -11.61
CA GLU A 274 37.00 -28.40 -12.83
C GLU A 274 37.82 -28.12 -14.09
N ASN A 275 38.59 -27.02 -14.15
CA ASN A 275 39.52 -26.73 -15.24
C ASN A 275 40.75 -27.66 -15.20
N LEU A 276 41.24 -28.02 -13.98
CA LEU A 276 42.38 -28.95 -13.83
C LEU A 276 42.03 -30.40 -14.14
N GLU A 277 40.77 -30.80 -14.02
CA GLU A 277 40.31 -32.15 -14.39
C GLU A 277 40.08 -32.31 -15.91
N LYS A 278 40.05 -31.21 -16.67
CA LYS A 278 39.87 -31.20 -18.14
C LYS A 278 41.17 -31.13 -18.91
N GLU A 279 42.31 -30.81 -18.24
CA GLU A 279 43.68 -30.86 -18.78
C GLU A 279 44.30 -32.24 -18.55
#